data_329a5148f20608841df2084f6588af4a
#
_entry.id   329a5148f20608841df2084f6588af4a
#
_cell.length_a   1.000
_cell.length_b   1.000
_cell.length_c   1.000
_cell.angle_alpha   90.00
_cell.angle_beta   90.00
_cell.angle_gamma   90.00
#
_symmetry.space_group_name_H-M   'P 1'
#
loop_
_entity.id
_entity.type
_entity.pdbx_description
1 polymer ?
#
loop_
_entity_poly.entity_id
_entity_poly.type
_entity_poly.pdbx_seq_one_letter_code
_entity_poly.pdbx_strand_id
1 'polypeptide(L)'
;MKNFGTMCISLATAAMLFTGCGALKGGAIGGAAAGALGAGIGALAGGGKGAAIGAGIGVAVGATAGALIGKKMEKQKAELEAIEGADVETVTDNNGLDALKVTFDSGILFATNKSDLTATSKASLDKFAISLLQNPETDVTIYGHTDSTGSLEVNQRISLQRAQSVQNYLQSKGIEAGRIVKVEGKAYTEPVASNDTAEGRAANRRVEVYISANETMVEQAE
;
A
#
# COMPACT_ATOMS: atom_id res chain seq x y z
N MET A 1 52.00 -38.94 45.27
CA MET A 1 52.64 -38.58 44.01
C MET A 1 51.55 -38.20 43.03
N LYS A 2 51.61 -36.98 42.56
CA LYS A 2 50.87 -36.36 41.45
C LYS A 2 49.37 -36.11 41.65
N ASN A 3 49.10 -34.88 42.01
CA ASN A 3 47.79 -34.27 42.12
C ASN A 3 47.30 -33.84 40.71
N PHE A 4 46.09 -34.19 40.40
CA PHE A 4 45.35 -33.68 39.26
C PHE A 4 44.49 -32.49 39.77
N GLY A 5 44.81 -31.31 39.30
CA GLY A 5 43.98 -30.13 39.53
C GLY A 5 42.85 -30.06 38.54
N THR A 6 41.64 -30.10 39.03
CA THR A 6 40.42 -29.93 38.25
C THR A 6 40.10 -28.43 38.21
N MET A 7 40.16 -27.84 37.03
CA MET A 7 39.83 -26.43 36.76
C MET A 7 38.33 -26.34 36.41
N CYS A 8 37.52 -25.83 37.34
CA CYS A 8 36.11 -25.53 37.11
C CYS A 8 35.98 -24.18 36.38
N ILE A 9 35.47 -24.22 35.17
CA ILE A 9 35.07 -23.03 34.43
C ILE A 9 33.59 -22.79 34.75
N SER A 10 33.33 -21.78 35.53
CA SER A 10 31.97 -21.31 35.82
C SER A 10 31.45 -20.45 34.66
N LEU A 11 30.41 -20.94 33.98
CA LEU A 11 29.65 -20.21 33.01
C LEU A 11 28.63 -19.34 33.73
N ALA A 12 28.84 -18.03 33.75
CA ALA A 12 27.87 -17.08 34.28
C ALA A 12 26.83 -16.74 33.18
N THR A 13 25.64 -17.30 33.31
CA THR A 13 24.46 -16.89 32.54
C THR A 13 23.83 -15.67 33.18
N ALA A 14 24.01 -14.50 32.58
CA ALA A 14 23.29 -13.28 32.95
C ALA A 14 21.89 -13.30 32.29
N ALA A 15 20.87 -13.62 33.09
CA ALA A 15 19.48 -13.42 32.76
C ALA A 15 19.10 -11.96 32.98
N MET A 16 18.94 -11.17 31.92
CA MET A 16 18.34 -9.84 32.00
C MET A 16 16.82 -9.96 31.92
N LEU A 17 16.18 -9.84 33.07
CA LEU A 17 14.74 -9.60 33.19
C LEU A 17 14.49 -8.12 32.92
N PHE A 18 13.90 -7.78 31.76
CA PHE A 18 13.31 -6.47 31.53
C PHE A 18 11.84 -6.50 31.94
N THR A 19 11.55 -6.12 33.16
CA THR A 19 10.22 -5.64 33.56
C THR A 19 10.21 -4.13 33.39
N GLY A 20 9.47 -3.64 32.45
CA GLY A 20 9.26 -2.21 32.23
C GLY A 20 7.88 -1.97 31.62
N CYS A 21 6.89 -1.87 32.52
CA CYS A 21 5.56 -1.34 32.18
C CYS A 21 5.71 0.18 32.04
N GLY A 22 5.44 0.71 30.86
CA GLY A 22 5.46 2.15 30.60
C GLY A 22 4.71 2.45 29.31
N ALA A 23 3.48 2.93 29.46
CA ALA A 23 2.69 3.47 28.36
C ALA A 23 3.40 4.70 27.77
N LEU A 24 3.78 4.65 26.50
CA LEU A 24 4.17 5.80 25.70
C LEU A 24 3.26 5.91 24.50
N LYS A 25 2.42 6.94 24.54
CA LYS A 25 1.71 7.49 23.39
C LYS A 25 2.72 8.06 22.39
N GLY A 26 2.58 7.69 21.13
CA GLY A 26 2.99 8.48 19.97
C GLY A 26 4.50 8.67 19.83
N GLY A 27 5.08 8.09 18.82
CA GLY A 27 6.42 8.42 18.35
C GLY A 27 7.08 7.25 17.65
N ALA A 28 7.29 7.44 16.37
CA ALA A 28 8.17 6.76 15.45
C ALA A 28 9.07 5.67 16.06
N ILE A 29 8.78 4.41 15.79
CA ILE A 29 9.78 3.36 15.88
C ILE A 29 10.24 3.09 14.44
N GLY A 30 11.07 4.02 13.95
CA GLY A 30 11.92 3.78 12.81
C GLY A 30 13.24 3.18 13.30
N GLY A 31 13.63 2.06 12.75
CA GLY A 31 15.03 1.72 12.64
C GLY A 31 15.61 0.79 13.68
N ALA A 32 16.03 -0.35 13.18
CA ALA A 32 17.08 -1.25 13.64
C ALA A 32 16.60 -2.62 14.14
N ALA A 33 15.98 -3.39 13.26
CA ALA A 33 16.01 -4.88 13.32
C ALA A 33 15.42 -5.53 12.04
N ALA A 34 15.57 -4.91 10.87
CA ALA A 34 14.92 -5.39 9.64
C ALA A 34 15.82 -6.28 8.74
N GLY A 35 16.90 -6.82 9.27
CA GLY A 35 17.86 -7.59 8.46
C GLY A 35 17.53 -9.07 8.20
N ALA A 36 16.52 -9.66 8.85
CA ALA A 36 16.26 -11.11 8.68
C ALA A 36 14.81 -11.57 8.85
N LEU A 37 13.83 -10.67 9.04
CA LEU A 37 12.44 -11.04 9.32
C LEU A 37 11.39 -10.43 8.36
N GLY A 38 11.85 -9.81 7.26
CA GLY A 38 10.97 -9.05 6.33
C GLY A 38 9.88 -9.86 5.63
N ALA A 39 9.96 -11.18 5.59
CA ALA A 39 8.98 -12.02 4.92
C ALA A 39 7.75 -12.38 5.76
N GLY A 40 7.74 -12.07 7.06
CA GLY A 40 6.71 -12.55 7.99
C GLY A 40 5.78 -11.48 8.56
N ILE A 41 6.15 -10.21 8.55
CA ILE A 41 5.45 -9.17 9.31
C ILE A 41 4.29 -8.54 8.52
N GLY A 42 4.40 -8.46 7.20
CA GLY A 42 3.32 -7.95 6.34
C GLY A 42 2.00 -8.74 6.42
N ALA A 43 2.08 -10.02 6.78
CA ALA A 43 0.92 -10.90 6.95
C ALA A 43 0.20 -10.73 8.31
N LEU A 44 0.85 -10.15 9.32
CA LEU A 44 0.30 -10.08 10.69
C LEU A 44 -0.33 -8.72 11.04
N ALA A 45 0.05 -7.64 10.36
CA ALA A 45 -0.44 -6.29 10.72
C ALA A 45 -1.57 -5.78 9.83
N GLY A 46 -1.80 -6.37 8.67
CA GLY A 46 -2.83 -5.93 7.73
C GLY A 46 -3.57 -7.09 7.07
N GLY A 47 -4.31 -7.86 7.85
CA GLY A 47 -5.25 -8.89 7.39
C GLY A 47 -5.27 -9.21 5.89
N GLY A 48 -4.29 -9.95 5.37
CA GLY A 48 -4.30 -10.51 4.02
C GLY A 48 -4.26 -9.52 2.83
N LYS A 49 -4.34 -8.22 3.06
CA LYS A 49 -4.48 -7.19 2.01
C LYS A 49 -3.15 -6.56 1.55
N GLY A 50 -2.07 -6.69 2.31
CA GLY A 50 -0.76 -6.14 1.97
C GLY A 50 0.04 -6.94 0.93
N ALA A 51 -0.41 -8.16 0.59
CA ALA A 51 0.40 -9.11 -0.17
C ALA A 51 0.44 -8.91 -1.69
N ALA A 52 -0.17 -7.86 -2.22
CA ALA A 52 -0.28 -7.66 -3.67
C ALA A 52 0.20 -6.29 -4.17
N ILE A 53 0.84 -5.48 -3.32
CA ILE A 53 1.26 -4.13 -3.61
C ILE A 53 2.75 -4.13 -3.97
N GLY A 54 3.06 -3.63 -5.14
CA GLY A 54 4.43 -3.52 -5.66
C GLY A 54 4.87 -4.77 -6.45
N ALA A 55 5.45 -4.58 -7.60
CA ALA A 55 6.27 -5.59 -8.26
C ALA A 55 7.47 -5.83 -7.33
N GLY A 56 7.70 -7.08 -6.91
CA GLY A 56 8.78 -7.40 -5.98
C GLY A 56 10.13 -6.90 -6.52
N ILE A 57 10.57 -5.77 -5.98
CA ILE A 57 11.93 -5.31 -6.17
C ILE A 57 12.77 -6.24 -5.32
N GLY A 58 13.53 -7.15 -5.96
CA GLY A 58 14.31 -8.19 -5.28
C GLY A 58 15.51 -7.67 -4.48
N VAL A 59 15.46 -6.42 -3.99
CA VAL A 59 16.55 -5.74 -3.30
C VAL A 59 16.22 -5.61 -1.81
N ALA A 60 17.15 -5.99 -0.95
CA ALA A 60 17.06 -5.70 0.49
C ALA A 60 17.37 -4.20 0.70
N VAL A 61 16.34 -3.40 0.86
CA VAL A 61 16.47 -1.95 1.07
C VAL A 61 17.00 -1.67 2.48
N GLY A 62 18.11 -0.94 2.58
CA GLY A 62 18.70 -0.55 3.86
C GLY A 62 17.83 0.44 4.64
N ALA A 63 18.02 0.54 5.96
CA ALA A 63 17.23 1.41 6.84
C ALA A 63 17.27 2.89 6.43
N THR A 64 18.40 3.38 5.90
CA THR A 64 18.55 4.76 5.41
C THR A 64 17.74 5.01 4.16
N ALA A 65 17.78 4.08 3.19
CA ALA A 65 17.00 4.16 1.96
C ALA A 65 15.50 4.11 2.26
N GLY A 66 15.05 3.20 3.15
CA GLY A 66 13.66 3.15 3.60
C GLY A 66 13.16 4.47 4.20
N ALA A 67 13.98 5.15 5.02
CA ALA A 67 13.63 6.45 5.60
C ALA A 67 13.52 7.56 4.54
N LEU A 68 14.37 7.55 3.51
CA LEU A 68 14.30 8.52 2.41
C LEU A 68 13.05 8.29 1.54
N ILE A 69 12.74 7.04 1.23
CA ILE A 69 11.53 6.65 0.50
C ILE A 69 10.29 7.06 1.31
N GLY A 70 10.24 6.75 2.61
CA GLY A 70 9.15 7.14 3.50
C GLY A 70 8.90 8.64 3.48
N LYS A 71 9.96 9.46 3.55
CA LYS A 71 9.83 10.92 3.46
C LYS A 71 9.29 11.40 2.11
N LYS A 72 9.69 10.79 0.99
CA LYS A 72 9.13 11.09 -0.34
C LYS A 72 7.64 10.72 -0.40
N MET A 73 7.28 9.54 0.10
CA MET A 73 5.88 9.09 0.17
C MET A 73 5.02 9.99 1.05
N GLU A 74 5.52 10.44 2.21
CA GLU A 74 4.81 11.38 3.09
C GLU A 74 4.54 12.73 2.39
N LYS A 75 5.52 13.25 1.65
CA LYS A 75 5.32 14.46 0.85
C LYS A 75 4.24 14.25 -0.22
N GLN A 76 4.32 13.15 -0.98
CA GLN A 76 3.32 12.84 -2.00
C GLN A 76 1.92 12.60 -1.39
N LYS A 77 1.85 12.00 -0.21
CA LYS A 77 0.61 11.83 0.54
C LYS A 77 -0.08 13.18 0.80
N ALA A 78 0.66 14.16 1.31
CA ALA A 78 0.12 15.50 1.59
C ALA A 78 -0.43 16.19 0.32
N GLU A 79 0.19 15.97 -0.85
CA GLU A 79 -0.30 16.46 -2.14
C GLU A 79 -1.63 15.77 -2.53
N LEU A 80 -1.72 14.46 -2.29
CA LEU A 80 -2.89 13.64 -2.65
C LEU A 80 -4.07 13.85 -1.70
N GLU A 81 -3.84 14.09 -0.41
CA GLU A 81 -4.89 14.43 0.57
C GLU A 81 -5.65 15.73 0.24
N ALA A 82 -5.06 16.60 -0.57
CA ALA A 82 -5.71 17.82 -1.07
C ALA A 82 -6.69 17.57 -2.23
N ILE A 83 -6.81 16.31 -2.72
CA ILE A 83 -7.70 15.94 -3.82
C ILE A 83 -9.08 15.62 -3.26
N GLU A 84 -10.10 16.35 -3.69
CA GLU A 84 -11.47 16.10 -3.30
C GLU A 84 -11.93 14.70 -3.74
N GLY A 85 -12.46 13.92 -2.80
CA GLY A 85 -12.96 12.57 -3.05
C GLY A 85 -11.90 11.48 -3.09
N ALA A 86 -10.66 11.79 -2.71
CA ALA A 86 -9.60 10.83 -2.46
C ALA A 86 -9.39 10.63 -0.96
N ASP A 87 -9.37 9.39 -0.51
CA ASP A 87 -8.93 9.00 0.84
C ASP A 87 -7.55 8.37 0.72
N VAL A 88 -6.57 8.89 1.48
CA VAL A 88 -5.16 8.52 1.33
C VAL A 88 -4.61 7.92 2.62
N GLU A 89 -4.17 6.68 2.53
CA GLU A 89 -3.57 5.95 3.64
C GLU A 89 -2.12 5.56 3.31
N THR A 90 -1.25 5.62 4.30
CA THR A 90 0.07 5.00 4.21
C THR A 90 -0.06 3.52 4.51
N VAL A 91 0.48 2.68 3.64
CA VAL A 91 0.52 1.23 3.78
C VAL A 91 1.94 0.74 3.56
N THR A 92 2.21 -0.51 3.94
CA THR A 92 3.53 -1.12 3.70
C THR A 92 3.43 -2.05 2.49
N ASP A 93 4.36 -1.93 1.55
CA ASP A 93 4.43 -2.80 0.38
C ASP A 93 5.09 -4.16 0.70
N ASN A 94 5.22 -5.02 -0.31
CA ASN A 94 5.82 -6.36 -0.17
C ASN A 94 7.32 -6.33 0.19
N ASN A 95 7.99 -5.19 -0.02
CA ASN A 95 9.40 -5.00 0.28
C ASN A 95 9.62 -4.39 1.67
N GLY A 96 8.53 -4.13 2.42
CA GLY A 96 8.57 -3.47 3.71
C GLY A 96 8.75 -1.96 3.63
N LEU A 97 8.53 -1.36 2.46
CA LEU A 97 8.62 0.07 2.22
C LEU A 97 7.25 0.75 2.37
N ASP A 98 7.27 2.03 2.72
CA ASP A 98 6.07 2.84 2.71
C ASP A 98 5.55 3.00 1.28
N ALA A 99 4.25 2.78 1.12
CA ALA A 99 3.48 2.98 -0.08
C ALA A 99 2.19 3.74 0.26
N LEU A 100 1.54 4.30 -0.73
CA LEU A 100 0.29 5.02 -0.54
C LEU A 100 -0.87 4.23 -1.16
N LYS A 101 -1.95 4.11 -0.41
CA LYS A 101 -3.24 3.63 -0.92
C LYS A 101 -4.17 4.83 -1.06
N VAL A 102 -4.60 5.12 -2.27
CA VAL A 102 -5.57 6.17 -2.60
C VAL A 102 -6.88 5.52 -2.97
N THR A 103 -7.91 5.78 -2.19
CA THR A 103 -9.26 5.23 -2.40
C THR A 103 -10.16 6.30 -2.99
N PHE A 104 -10.78 5.98 -4.13
CA PHE A 104 -11.82 6.79 -4.75
C PHE A 104 -13.15 6.08 -4.67
N ASP A 105 -14.19 6.73 -4.14
CA ASP A 105 -15.56 6.22 -4.17
C ASP A 105 -16.04 6.10 -5.64
N SER A 106 -16.53 4.91 -5.99
CA SER A 106 -17.10 4.69 -7.33
C SER A 106 -18.31 5.57 -7.63
N GLY A 107 -19.06 6.01 -6.61
CA GLY A 107 -20.18 6.95 -6.78
C GLY A 107 -19.71 8.32 -7.28
N ILE A 108 -18.49 8.71 -6.92
CA ILE A 108 -17.83 9.91 -7.44
C ILE A 108 -17.27 9.65 -8.83
N LEU A 109 -16.60 8.51 -9.04
CA LEU A 109 -15.92 8.21 -10.30
C LEU A 109 -16.87 7.89 -11.45
N PHE A 110 -17.96 7.16 -11.21
CA PHE A 110 -18.80 6.59 -12.25
C PHE A 110 -20.29 6.82 -11.99
N ALA A 111 -21.07 7.00 -13.04
CA ALA A 111 -22.52 6.89 -12.94
C ALA A 111 -22.94 5.46 -12.56
N THR A 112 -24.14 5.29 -12.03
CA THR A 112 -24.68 3.98 -11.62
C THR A 112 -24.62 2.98 -12.79
N ASN A 113 -24.07 1.80 -12.52
CA ASN A 113 -23.88 0.72 -13.50
C ASN A 113 -23.03 1.10 -14.74
N LYS A 114 -22.23 2.17 -14.65
CA LYS A 114 -21.30 2.60 -15.69
C LYS A 114 -19.84 2.43 -15.25
N SER A 115 -18.97 2.40 -16.24
CA SER A 115 -17.52 2.47 -16.10
C SER A 115 -16.94 3.73 -16.77
N ASP A 116 -17.79 4.57 -17.38
CA ASP A 116 -17.35 5.85 -17.95
C ASP A 116 -17.15 6.88 -16.84
N LEU A 117 -15.98 7.55 -16.84
CA LEU A 117 -15.65 8.58 -15.86
C LEU A 117 -16.53 9.82 -16.03
N THR A 118 -17.04 10.34 -14.92
CA THR A 118 -17.80 11.60 -14.86
C THR A 118 -16.87 12.81 -15.07
N ALA A 119 -17.43 13.99 -15.31
CA ALA A 119 -16.64 15.22 -15.41
C ALA A 119 -15.96 15.56 -14.07
N THR A 120 -16.66 15.35 -12.95
CA THR A 120 -16.11 15.57 -11.60
C THR A 120 -14.94 14.65 -11.32
N SER A 121 -15.07 13.36 -11.63
CA SER A 121 -13.98 12.40 -11.44
C SER A 121 -12.75 12.72 -12.29
N LYS A 122 -12.94 13.21 -13.51
CA LYS A 122 -11.83 13.64 -14.35
C LYS A 122 -11.05 14.79 -13.70
N ALA A 123 -11.71 15.74 -13.03
CA ALA A 123 -11.04 16.82 -12.32
C ALA A 123 -10.19 16.33 -11.14
N SER A 124 -10.68 15.35 -10.37
CA SER A 124 -9.90 14.71 -9.29
C SER A 124 -8.75 13.89 -9.84
N LEU A 125 -8.98 13.11 -10.91
CA LEU A 125 -7.95 12.31 -11.58
C LEU A 125 -6.91 13.19 -12.32
N ASP A 126 -7.25 14.40 -12.75
CA ASP A 126 -6.28 15.35 -13.30
C ASP A 126 -5.26 15.78 -12.24
N LYS A 127 -5.73 16.12 -11.03
CA LYS A 127 -4.84 16.44 -9.90
C LYS A 127 -4.00 15.23 -9.50
N PHE A 128 -4.61 14.05 -9.48
CA PHE A 128 -3.91 12.79 -9.21
C PHE A 128 -2.81 12.51 -10.24
N ALA A 129 -3.10 12.69 -11.53
CA ALA A 129 -2.11 12.54 -12.60
C ALA A 129 -0.95 13.53 -12.48
N ILE A 130 -1.22 14.79 -12.06
CA ILE A 130 -0.18 15.80 -11.81
C ILE A 130 0.77 15.32 -10.71
N SER A 131 0.26 14.79 -9.58
CA SER A 131 1.12 14.25 -8.52
C SER A 131 1.96 13.07 -9.02
N LEU A 132 1.39 12.15 -9.82
CA LEU A 132 2.15 11.05 -10.42
C LEU A 132 3.23 11.52 -11.39
N LEU A 133 3.00 12.59 -12.15
CA LEU A 133 3.99 13.18 -13.06
C LEU A 133 5.12 13.89 -12.31
N GLN A 134 4.82 14.47 -11.16
CA GLN A 134 5.82 15.10 -10.28
C GLN A 134 6.67 14.09 -9.51
N ASN A 135 6.18 12.86 -9.38
CA ASN A 135 6.87 11.74 -8.70
C ASN A 135 7.05 10.56 -9.67
N PRO A 136 7.91 10.70 -10.71
CA PRO A 136 8.05 9.71 -11.78
C PRO A 136 8.68 8.40 -11.31
N GLU A 137 9.36 8.39 -10.17
CA GLU A 137 10.00 7.22 -9.57
C GLU A 137 9.05 6.33 -8.75
N THR A 138 7.74 6.36 -9.09
CA THR A 138 6.74 5.50 -8.46
C THR A 138 6.01 4.63 -9.46
N ASP A 139 5.64 3.43 -9.03
CA ASP A 139 4.77 2.51 -9.74
C ASP A 139 3.34 2.58 -9.23
N VAL A 140 2.39 2.23 -10.09
CA VAL A 140 0.96 2.32 -9.82
C VAL A 140 0.28 0.97 -10.01
N THR A 141 -0.51 0.55 -9.02
CA THR A 141 -1.40 -0.61 -9.10
C THR A 141 -2.84 -0.16 -8.90
N ILE A 142 -3.77 -0.63 -9.73
CA ILE A 142 -5.17 -0.19 -9.71
C ILE A 142 -6.09 -1.38 -9.48
N TYR A 143 -6.91 -1.34 -8.42
CA TYR A 143 -7.94 -2.32 -8.13
C TYR A 143 -9.33 -1.71 -8.18
N GLY A 144 -10.24 -2.36 -8.92
CA GLY A 144 -11.64 -2.03 -8.90
C GLY A 144 -12.43 -2.98 -7.99
N HIS A 145 -13.37 -2.43 -7.22
CA HIS A 145 -14.23 -3.19 -6.31
C HIS A 145 -15.70 -2.90 -6.58
N THR A 146 -16.56 -3.84 -6.20
CA THR A 146 -18.02 -3.70 -6.22
C THR A 146 -18.62 -4.05 -4.86
N ASP A 147 -19.90 -3.78 -4.70
CA ASP A 147 -20.71 -4.41 -3.66
C ASP A 147 -21.11 -5.84 -4.08
N SER A 148 -21.78 -6.57 -3.20
CA SER A 148 -22.24 -7.94 -3.44
C SER A 148 -23.50 -8.06 -4.30
N THR A 149 -24.01 -6.98 -4.88
CA THR A 149 -25.23 -7.01 -5.69
C THR A 149 -24.97 -7.62 -7.06
N GLY A 150 -25.74 -8.65 -7.43
CA GLY A 150 -25.59 -9.34 -8.71
C GLY A 150 -24.65 -10.54 -8.69
N SER A 151 -24.37 -11.12 -9.83
CA SER A 151 -23.50 -12.29 -9.95
C SER A 151 -22.01 -11.91 -9.84
N LEU A 152 -21.19 -12.87 -9.40
CA LEU A 152 -19.73 -12.69 -9.34
C LEU A 152 -19.16 -12.34 -10.72
N GLU A 153 -19.60 -13.00 -11.77
CA GLU A 153 -19.13 -12.77 -13.14
C GLU A 153 -19.37 -11.33 -13.61
N VAL A 154 -20.58 -10.79 -13.35
CA VAL A 154 -20.91 -9.40 -13.70
C VAL A 154 -20.04 -8.44 -12.89
N ASN A 155 -19.86 -8.68 -11.59
CA ASN A 155 -19.05 -7.84 -10.72
C ASN A 155 -17.56 -7.89 -11.09
N GLN A 156 -17.06 -9.07 -11.47
CA GLN A 156 -15.68 -9.23 -11.95
C GLN A 156 -15.43 -8.36 -13.21
N ARG A 157 -16.36 -8.40 -14.17
CA ARG A 157 -16.27 -7.58 -15.37
C ARG A 157 -16.36 -6.09 -15.10
N ILE A 158 -17.34 -5.65 -14.29
CA ILE A 158 -17.54 -4.22 -13.98
C ILE A 158 -16.37 -3.66 -13.19
N SER A 159 -15.89 -4.37 -12.20
CA SER A 159 -14.74 -3.92 -11.39
C SER A 159 -13.48 -3.76 -12.24
N LEU A 160 -13.21 -4.71 -13.15
CA LEU A 160 -12.09 -4.61 -14.09
C LEU A 160 -12.26 -3.44 -15.05
N GLN A 161 -13.43 -3.26 -15.64
CA GLN A 161 -13.70 -2.15 -16.55
C GLN A 161 -13.50 -0.78 -15.89
N ARG A 162 -13.89 -0.63 -14.62
CA ARG A 162 -13.67 0.59 -13.85
C ARG A 162 -12.20 0.85 -13.59
N ALA A 163 -11.43 -0.16 -13.20
CA ALA A 163 -9.99 -0.06 -13.04
C ALA A 163 -9.30 0.33 -14.36
N GLN A 164 -9.71 -0.28 -15.48
CA GLN A 164 -9.21 0.05 -16.81
C GLN A 164 -9.58 1.47 -17.26
N SER A 165 -10.75 1.98 -16.89
CA SER A 165 -11.14 3.37 -17.21
C SER A 165 -10.24 4.38 -16.50
N VAL A 166 -9.85 4.11 -15.24
CA VAL A 166 -8.87 4.92 -14.53
C VAL A 166 -7.49 4.81 -15.19
N GLN A 167 -7.02 3.60 -15.49
CA GLN A 167 -5.76 3.38 -16.21
C GLN A 167 -5.71 4.19 -17.51
N ASN A 168 -6.69 4.02 -18.38
CA ASN A 168 -6.75 4.68 -19.68
C ASN A 168 -6.73 6.20 -19.53
N TYR A 169 -7.43 6.71 -18.52
CA TYR A 169 -7.45 8.15 -18.24
C TYR A 169 -6.07 8.67 -17.80
N LEU A 170 -5.42 7.99 -16.87
CA LEU A 170 -4.07 8.36 -16.42
C LEU A 170 -3.06 8.32 -17.57
N GLN A 171 -3.12 7.30 -18.43
CA GLN A 171 -2.27 7.22 -19.63
C GLN A 171 -2.56 8.37 -20.61
N SER A 172 -3.83 8.77 -20.78
CA SER A 172 -4.20 9.93 -21.60
C SER A 172 -3.65 11.26 -21.06
N LYS A 173 -3.29 11.30 -19.76
CA LYS A 173 -2.64 12.45 -19.09
C LYS A 173 -1.11 12.37 -19.08
N GLY A 174 -0.53 11.37 -19.73
CA GLY A 174 0.92 11.25 -19.90
C GLY A 174 1.59 10.31 -18.91
N ILE A 175 0.84 9.56 -18.09
CA ILE A 175 1.44 8.51 -17.27
C ILE A 175 1.86 7.35 -18.17
N GLU A 176 3.15 7.00 -18.13
CA GLU A 176 3.71 5.94 -18.95
C GLU A 176 3.09 4.58 -18.62
N ALA A 177 2.80 3.78 -19.64
CA ALA A 177 2.16 2.47 -19.48
C ALA A 177 2.99 1.54 -18.58
N GLY A 178 4.31 1.61 -18.63
CA GLY A 178 5.22 0.81 -17.81
C GLY A 178 5.15 1.09 -16.32
N ARG A 179 4.69 2.29 -15.94
CA ARG A 179 4.48 2.64 -14.54
C ARG A 179 3.20 2.05 -13.94
N ILE A 180 2.22 1.67 -14.77
CA ILE A 180 1.00 1.02 -14.29
C ILE A 180 1.21 -0.49 -14.33
N VAL A 181 1.83 -1.00 -13.28
CA VAL A 181 2.33 -2.39 -13.22
C VAL A 181 1.22 -3.43 -13.05
N LYS A 182 0.03 -3.02 -12.56
CA LYS A 182 -1.09 -3.94 -12.37
C LYS A 182 -2.44 -3.23 -12.44
N VAL A 183 -3.40 -3.87 -13.12
CA VAL A 183 -4.82 -3.44 -13.18
C VAL A 183 -5.70 -4.67 -13.03
N GLU A 184 -6.54 -4.71 -12.00
CA GLU A 184 -7.33 -5.90 -11.67
C GLU A 184 -8.72 -5.53 -11.15
N GLY A 185 -9.73 -6.33 -11.52
CA GLY A 185 -11.05 -6.31 -10.89
C GLY A 185 -11.10 -7.31 -9.74
N LYS A 186 -11.49 -6.85 -8.57
CA LYS A 186 -11.64 -7.68 -7.36
C LYS A 186 -13.09 -8.07 -7.07
N ALA A 187 -14.03 -7.60 -7.88
CA ALA A 187 -15.45 -7.78 -7.61
C ALA A 187 -15.79 -7.38 -6.14
N TYR A 188 -16.53 -8.22 -5.43
CA TYR A 188 -16.89 -8.04 -4.02
C TYR A 188 -16.10 -8.96 -3.06
N THR A 189 -14.96 -9.49 -3.49
CA THR A 189 -14.20 -10.47 -2.70
C THR A 189 -13.41 -9.85 -1.54
N GLU A 190 -13.18 -8.53 -1.60
CA GLU A 190 -12.43 -7.77 -0.59
C GLU A 190 -13.27 -6.59 -0.06
N PRO A 191 -14.34 -6.84 0.71
CA PRO A 191 -15.20 -5.79 1.24
C PRO A 191 -14.48 -5.02 2.35
N VAL A 192 -14.70 -3.69 2.41
CA VAL A 192 -14.23 -2.81 3.51
C VAL A 192 -15.32 -2.50 4.50
N ALA A 193 -16.60 -2.76 4.15
CA ALA A 193 -17.75 -2.58 5.00
C ALA A 193 -18.77 -3.70 4.76
N SER A 194 -19.79 -3.82 5.64
CA SER A 194 -20.87 -4.80 5.47
C SER A 194 -21.66 -4.54 4.20
N ASN A 195 -21.92 -5.58 3.41
CA ASN A 195 -22.81 -5.50 2.25
C ASN A 195 -24.31 -5.50 2.63
N ASP A 196 -24.65 -5.68 3.91
CA ASP A 196 -26.06 -5.72 4.37
C ASP A 196 -26.68 -4.32 4.38
N THR A 197 -25.86 -3.27 4.60
CA THR A 197 -26.33 -1.87 4.64
C THR A 197 -26.10 -1.14 3.32
N ALA A 198 -26.88 -0.13 3.04
CA ALA A 198 -26.72 0.69 1.82
C ALA A 198 -25.39 1.48 1.85
N GLU A 199 -25.03 2.00 3.02
CA GLU A 199 -23.80 2.74 3.28
C GLU A 199 -22.56 1.84 3.09
N GLY A 200 -22.62 0.61 3.63
CA GLY A 200 -21.52 -0.33 3.47
C GLY A 200 -21.35 -0.80 2.01
N ARG A 201 -22.44 -1.01 1.28
CA ARG A 201 -22.36 -1.28 -0.15
C ARG A 201 -21.77 -0.09 -0.93
N ALA A 202 -22.11 1.14 -0.55
CA ALA A 202 -21.52 2.33 -1.15
C ALA A 202 -20.00 2.36 -0.94
N ALA A 203 -19.55 2.13 0.30
CA ALA A 203 -18.10 2.06 0.61
C ALA A 203 -17.37 0.92 -0.13
N ASN A 204 -18.06 -0.21 -0.37
CA ASN A 204 -17.46 -1.33 -1.11
C ASN A 204 -17.32 -1.04 -2.62
N ARG A 205 -18.19 -0.18 -3.18
CA ARG A 205 -18.05 0.30 -4.57
C ARG A 205 -16.97 1.37 -4.66
N ARG A 206 -15.72 0.99 -4.88
CA ARG A 206 -14.55 1.88 -4.89
C ARG A 206 -13.51 1.46 -5.92
N VAL A 207 -12.57 2.37 -6.20
CA VAL A 207 -11.31 2.06 -6.87
C VAL A 207 -10.19 2.40 -5.92
N GLU A 208 -9.29 1.47 -5.70
CA GLU A 208 -8.07 1.64 -4.93
C GLU A 208 -6.89 1.77 -5.89
N VAL A 209 -6.09 2.80 -5.69
CA VAL A 209 -4.84 3.01 -6.44
C VAL A 209 -3.69 2.98 -5.44
N TYR A 210 -2.79 2.04 -5.62
CA TYR A 210 -1.59 1.92 -4.81
C TYR A 210 -0.41 2.55 -5.54
N ILE A 211 0.36 3.34 -4.83
CA ILE A 211 1.58 4.00 -5.30
C ILE A 211 2.73 3.45 -4.48
N SER A 212 3.69 2.81 -5.12
CA SER A 212 4.87 2.23 -4.49
C SER A 212 6.16 2.77 -5.12
N ALA A 213 7.27 2.71 -4.40
CA ALA A 213 8.57 3.01 -4.95
C ALA A 213 8.90 2.04 -6.10
N ASN A 214 9.44 2.54 -7.21
CA ASN A 214 10.01 1.72 -8.26
C ASN A 214 11.53 1.50 -8.05
N GLU A 215 12.18 0.72 -8.92
CA GLU A 215 13.62 0.47 -8.85
C GLU A 215 14.43 1.75 -8.83
N THR A 216 14.06 2.74 -9.64
CA THR A 216 14.77 4.03 -9.71
C THR A 216 14.74 4.78 -8.37
N MET A 217 13.59 4.78 -7.67
CA MET A 217 13.50 5.42 -6.35
C MET A 217 14.39 4.70 -5.33
N VAL A 218 14.45 3.37 -5.38
CA VAL A 218 15.28 2.57 -4.48
C VAL A 218 16.77 2.82 -4.75
N GLU A 219 17.21 2.76 -6.01
CA GLU A 219 18.60 3.04 -6.42
C GLU A 219 19.07 4.46 -6.02
N GLN A 220 18.18 5.46 -6.10
CA GLN A 220 18.50 6.84 -5.69
C GLN A 220 18.59 7.01 -4.17
N ALA A 221 18.01 6.09 -3.40
CA ALA A 221 17.99 6.14 -1.95
C ALA A 221 19.15 5.37 -1.31
N GLU A 222 19.82 4.47 -2.03
CA GLU A 222 21.01 3.72 -1.61
C GLU A 222 22.30 4.56 -1.74
#